data_a79a941b554fbc2334c540fbb317fa85
#
_entry.id   a79a941b554fbc2334c540fbb317fa85
#
_cell.length_a   1.000
_cell.length_b   1.000
_cell.length_c   1.000
_cell.angle_alpha   90.00
_cell.angle_beta   90.00
_cell.angle_gamma   90.00
#
_symmetry.space_group_name_H-M   'P 1'
#
loop_
_entity.id
_entity.type
_entity.pdbx_description
1 polymer ?
#
loop_
_entity_poly.entity_id
_entity_poly.type
_entity_poly.pdbx_seq_one_letter_code
_entity_poly.pdbx_strand_id
1 'polypeptide(L)'
;MKCNRKMMWLVVLGALVAQAGAQILTGDQVKKLAPSTYYFSGQSAAVQVRNTAGLKNSAGKIVLAGLVDTSGYSTAIAEKYQGFLITETKLTFDGATLEPGQYGFGFKDGKFTVMNVASADLFSVASQNDDAMKHPVPLKFEKDGGRYRLYAGRKYVVVKAD
;
A
#
# COMPACT_ATOMS: atom_id res chain seq x y z
N MET A 1 -19.81 -69.99 10.97
CA MET A 1 -18.81 -69.05 10.44
C MET A 1 -19.39 -67.67 10.48
N LYS A 2 -18.95 -66.82 11.40
CA LYS A 2 -19.41 -65.45 11.54
C LYS A 2 -18.27 -64.53 11.04
N CYS A 3 -18.50 -63.89 9.90
CA CYS A 3 -17.56 -62.95 9.29
C CYS A 3 -17.80 -61.54 9.89
N ASN A 4 -16.87 -61.14 10.78
CA ASN A 4 -16.87 -59.78 11.34
C ASN A 4 -16.18 -58.80 10.36
N ARG A 5 -16.96 -58.06 9.59
CA ARG A 5 -16.47 -56.89 8.81
C ARG A 5 -16.37 -55.69 9.74
N LYS A 6 -15.17 -55.45 10.25
CA LYS A 6 -14.86 -54.15 10.91
C LYS A 6 -14.79 -53.07 9.84
N MET A 7 -15.79 -52.21 9.82
CA MET A 7 -15.86 -51.05 8.98
C MET A 7 -14.97 -49.96 9.62
N MET A 8 -13.82 -49.72 9.02
CA MET A 8 -12.85 -48.72 9.43
C MET A 8 -13.31 -47.36 8.88
N TRP A 9 -13.84 -46.47 9.73
CA TRP A 9 -14.17 -45.11 9.40
C TRP A 9 -12.88 -44.31 9.32
N LEU A 10 -12.49 -43.94 8.10
CA LEU A 10 -11.41 -42.98 7.89
C LEU A 10 -12.01 -41.57 8.10
N VAL A 11 -11.71 -40.96 9.26
CA VAL A 11 -11.99 -39.56 9.51
C VAL A 11 -10.94 -38.75 8.76
N VAL A 12 -11.29 -38.24 7.58
CA VAL A 12 -10.47 -37.25 6.88
C VAL A 12 -10.69 -35.92 7.59
N LEU A 13 -9.75 -35.55 8.45
CA LEU A 13 -9.68 -34.23 9.05
C LEU A 13 -9.23 -33.24 7.94
N GLY A 14 -10.20 -32.63 7.25
CA GLY A 14 -9.96 -31.55 6.31
C GLY A 14 -9.46 -30.34 7.08
N ALA A 15 -8.16 -30.07 7.05
CA ALA A 15 -7.62 -28.80 7.51
C ALA A 15 -8.19 -27.67 6.65
N LEU A 16 -9.12 -26.90 7.20
CA LEU A 16 -9.56 -25.63 6.62
C LEU A 16 -8.36 -24.68 6.68
N VAL A 17 -7.57 -24.63 5.64
CA VAL A 17 -6.58 -23.55 5.44
C VAL A 17 -7.40 -22.30 5.14
N ALA A 18 -7.63 -21.48 6.14
CA ALA A 18 -8.18 -20.14 5.94
C ALA A 18 -7.20 -19.37 5.04
N GLN A 19 -7.52 -19.28 3.76
CA GLN A 19 -6.80 -18.39 2.85
C GLN A 19 -7.03 -16.97 3.35
N ALA A 20 -5.99 -16.39 3.96
CA ALA A 20 -6.00 -14.98 4.31
C ALA A 20 -6.08 -14.17 3.00
N GLY A 21 -7.28 -13.78 2.61
CA GLY A 21 -7.49 -12.95 1.43
C GLY A 21 -6.80 -11.59 1.60
N ALA A 22 -6.48 -10.97 0.48
CA ALA A 22 -5.95 -9.60 0.48
C ALA A 22 -6.88 -8.64 1.24
N GLN A 23 -6.33 -7.83 2.15
CA GLN A 23 -7.10 -6.94 3.03
C GLN A 23 -6.46 -5.55 3.15
N ILE A 24 -7.31 -4.55 3.36
CA ILE A 24 -6.86 -3.22 3.79
C ILE A 24 -6.67 -3.27 5.30
N LEU A 25 -5.52 -2.75 5.77
CA LEU A 25 -5.17 -2.74 7.19
C LEU A 25 -6.00 -1.69 7.95
N THR A 26 -6.39 -2.03 9.18
CA THR A 26 -7.05 -1.08 10.08
C THR A 26 -6.06 -0.02 10.57
N GLY A 27 -6.59 1.11 11.08
CA GLY A 27 -5.74 2.17 11.64
C GLY A 27 -4.79 1.69 12.75
N ASP A 28 -5.24 0.76 13.61
CA ASP A 28 -4.40 0.23 14.69
C ASP A 28 -3.32 -0.73 14.19
N GLN A 29 -3.58 -1.48 13.12
CA GLN A 29 -2.57 -2.30 12.45
C GLN A 29 -1.51 -1.41 11.78
N VAL A 30 -1.96 -0.38 11.07
CA VAL A 30 -1.07 0.58 10.41
C VAL A 30 -0.18 1.31 11.42
N LYS A 31 -0.73 1.78 12.56
CA LYS A 31 0.05 2.45 13.62
C LYS A 31 1.19 1.61 14.18
N LYS A 32 1.03 0.28 14.22
CA LYS A 32 2.07 -0.65 14.69
C LYS A 32 3.18 -0.87 13.66
N LEU A 33 2.90 -0.63 12.39
CA LEU A 33 3.81 -0.89 11.28
C LEU A 33 4.46 0.38 10.74
N ALA A 34 3.78 1.52 10.86
CA ALA A 34 4.26 2.78 10.34
C ALA A 34 5.51 3.27 11.10
N PRO A 35 6.57 3.69 10.39
CA PRO A 35 7.72 4.31 11.04
C PRO A 35 7.33 5.67 11.63
N SER A 36 8.02 6.12 12.67
CA SER A 36 7.82 7.46 13.24
C SER A 36 8.45 8.57 12.40
N THR A 37 9.52 8.22 11.67
CA THR A 37 10.24 9.10 10.75
C THR A 37 10.55 8.36 9.46
N TYR A 38 10.72 9.10 8.38
CA TYR A 38 11.12 8.54 7.09
C TYR A 38 12.28 9.34 6.48
N TYR A 39 13.32 8.61 6.06
CA TYR A 39 14.49 9.22 5.42
C TYR A 39 14.25 9.42 3.92
N PHE A 40 14.44 10.65 3.45
CA PHE A 40 14.30 10.99 2.05
C PHE A 40 15.17 12.18 1.70
N SER A 41 15.89 12.13 0.58
CA SER A 41 16.69 13.26 0.06
C SER A 41 17.65 13.89 1.11
N GLY A 42 18.38 13.03 1.83
CA GLY A 42 19.43 13.48 2.75
C GLY A 42 18.98 13.84 4.16
N GLN A 43 17.69 13.76 4.46
CA GLN A 43 17.17 14.07 5.80
C GLN A 43 15.98 13.19 6.19
N SER A 44 15.66 13.16 7.48
CA SER A 44 14.49 12.46 8.01
C SER A 44 13.39 13.45 8.34
N ALA A 45 12.15 13.10 7.99
CA ALA A 45 10.95 13.86 8.31
C ALA A 45 10.00 13.04 9.20
N ALA A 46 9.21 13.71 10.02
CA ALA A 46 8.19 13.06 10.83
C ALA A 46 7.09 12.47 9.95
N VAL A 47 6.70 11.22 10.24
CA VAL A 47 5.59 10.56 9.57
C VAL A 47 4.27 10.99 10.22
N GLN A 48 3.31 11.35 9.39
CA GLN A 48 1.94 11.62 9.81
C GLN A 48 1.20 10.28 10.01
N VAL A 49 1.40 9.62 11.14
CA VAL A 49 0.89 8.26 11.38
C VAL A 49 -0.63 8.13 11.17
N ARG A 50 -1.41 9.19 11.46
CA ARG A 50 -2.86 9.21 11.21
C ARG A 50 -3.21 9.28 9.72
N ASN A 51 -2.28 9.72 8.90
CA ASN A 51 -2.39 9.83 7.44
C ASN A 51 -1.51 8.77 6.78
N THR A 52 -1.53 7.57 7.32
CA THR A 52 -0.86 6.38 6.79
C THR A 52 -1.90 5.31 6.52
N ALA A 53 -1.79 4.66 5.38
CA ALA A 53 -2.65 3.58 4.95
C ALA A 53 -1.82 2.34 4.64
N GLY A 54 -2.42 1.18 4.75
CA GLY A 54 -1.74 -0.07 4.47
C GLY A 54 -2.66 -1.12 3.88
N LEU A 55 -2.09 -2.03 3.16
CA LEU A 55 -2.75 -3.24 2.70
C LEU A 55 -1.83 -4.46 2.90
N LYS A 56 -2.46 -5.62 2.94
CA LYS A 56 -1.80 -6.92 2.98
C LYS A 56 -2.33 -7.73 1.80
N ASN A 57 -1.44 -8.24 0.95
CA ASN A 57 -1.86 -9.07 -0.17
C ASN A 57 -2.20 -10.50 0.29
N SER A 58 -2.66 -11.35 -0.64
CA SER A 58 -3.01 -12.75 -0.36
C SER A 58 -1.83 -13.61 0.12
N ALA A 59 -0.60 -13.22 -0.22
CA ALA A 59 0.63 -13.88 0.25
C ALA A 59 1.11 -13.37 1.62
N GLY A 60 0.35 -12.47 2.27
CA GLY A 60 0.70 -11.88 3.56
C GLY A 60 1.70 -10.74 3.49
N LYS A 61 2.10 -10.29 2.30
CA LYS A 61 3.04 -9.19 2.09
C LYS A 61 2.36 -7.84 2.30
N ILE A 62 3.09 -6.90 2.89
CA ILE A 62 2.58 -5.61 3.31
C ILE A 62 3.00 -4.52 2.33
N VAL A 63 2.07 -3.59 2.09
CA VAL A 63 2.31 -2.32 1.43
C VAL A 63 1.82 -1.21 2.37
N LEU A 64 2.69 -0.24 2.64
CA LEU A 64 2.38 0.94 3.44
C LEU A 64 2.61 2.20 2.62
N ALA A 65 1.69 3.14 2.70
CA ALA A 65 1.85 4.49 2.18
C ALA A 65 1.49 5.48 3.29
N GLY A 66 2.29 6.52 3.47
CA GLY A 66 2.06 7.49 4.53
C GLY A 66 2.52 8.89 4.15
N LEU A 67 1.80 9.91 4.61
CA LEU A 67 2.23 11.29 4.44
C LEU A 67 3.31 11.65 5.46
N VAL A 68 4.19 12.55 5.08
CA VAL A 68 5.27 13.08 5.94
C VAL A 68 5.15 14.58 6.09
N ASP A 69 5.81 15.13 7.11
CA ASP A 69 5.99 16.56 7.24
C ASP A 69 7.10 17.03 6.29
N THR A 70 6.72 17.73 5.23
CA THR A 70 7.64 18.20 4.19
C THR A 70 8.20 19.59 4.45
N SER A 71 7.88 20.23 5.58
CA SER A 71 8.27 21.61 5.89
C SER A 71 9.79 21.85 5.95
N GLY A 72 10.57 20.80 6.24
CA GLY A 72 12.04 20.86 6.28
C GLY A 72 12.73 20.69 4.92
N TYR A 73 11.98 20.38 3.84
CA TYR A 73 12.58 20.20 2.51
C TYR A 73 12.61 21.50 1.70
N SER A 74 13.53 21.56 0.72
CA SER A 74 13.49 22.65 -0.26
C SER A 74 12.16 22.69 -1.00
N THR A 75 11.75 23.86 -1.49
CA THR A 75 10.52 24.05 -2.26
C THR A 75 10.41 23.04 -3.42
N ALA A 76 11.50 22.86 -4.17
CA ALA A 76 11.55 21.95 -5.30
C ALA A 76 11.25 20.48 -4.92
N ILE A 77 11.70 20.05 -3.75
CA ILE A 77 11.39 18.70 -3.23
C ILE A 77 9.98 18.65 -2.66
N ALA A 78 9.59 19.60 -1.80
CA ALA A 78 8.28 19.63 -1.16
C ALA A 78 7.12 19.70 -2.18
N GLU A 79 7.34 20.29 -3.36
CA GLU A 79 6.34 20.32 -4.42
C GLU A 79 6.02 18.94 -5.03
N LYS A 80 6.97 18.01 -5.07
CA LYS A 80 6.80 16.69 -5.68
C LYS A 80 6.74 15.54 -4.68
N TYR A 81 7.27 15.73 -3.47
CA TYR A 81 7.33 14.71 -2.43
C TYR A 81 6.27 14.98 -1.35
N GLN A 82 5.37 14.05 -1.13
CA GLN A 82 4.29 14.16 -0.15
C GLN A 82 4.34 13.07 0.91
N GLY A 83 4.92 11.92 0.57
CA GLY A 83 4.92 10.79 1.48
C GLY A 83 5.83 9.65 1.04
N PHE A 84 5.81 8.60 1.84
CA PHE A 84 6.56 7.38 1.60
C PHE A 84 5.67 6.25 1.09
N LEU A 85 6.26 5.34 0.34
CA LEU A 85 5.70 4.07 -0.08
C LEU A 85 6.70 2.97 0.24
N ILE A 86 6.30 2.03 1.11
CA ILE A 86 7.09 0.85 1.47
C ILE A 86 6.32 -0.37 0.98
N THR A 87 6.98 -1.26 0.26
CA THR A 87 6.36 -2.47 -0.26
C THR A 87 7.25 -3.69 -0.11
N GLU A 88 6.67 -4.80 0.38
CA GLU A 88 7.31 -6.11 0.45
C GLU A 88 7.03 -6.98 -0.78
N THR A 89 6.27 -6.45 -1.74
CA THR A 89 5.88 -7.17 -2.96
C THR A 89 6.00 -6.25 -4.17
N LYS A 90 6.04 -6.82 -5.37
CA LYS A 90 5.98 -6.05 -6.60
C LYS A 90 4.64 -5.33 -6.70
N LEU A 91 4.69 -4.06 -7.06
CA LEU A 91 3.52 -3.25 -7.39
C LEU A 91 3.47 -2.98 -8.89
N THR A 92 2.29 -3.11 -9.46
CA THR A 92 2.04 -2.78 -10.86
C THR A 92 1.04 -1.62 -10.92
N PHE A 93 1.47 -0.54 -11.57
CA PHE A 93 0.68 0.63 -11.91
C PHE A 93 0.32 0.59 -13.40
N ASP A 94 -0.46 1.55 -13.87
CA ASP A 94 -0.75 1.64 -15.30
C ASP A 94 0.52 2.00 -16.09
N GLY A 95 1.09 0.99 -16.76
CA GLY A 95 2.30 1.12 -17.59
C GLY A 95 3.63 1.15 -16.81
N ALA A 96 3.64 0.94 -15.48
CA ALA A 96 4.86 0.93 -14.68
C ALA A 96 4.84 -0.17 -13.61
N THR A 97 6.02 -0.66 -13.24
CA THR A 97 6.21 -1.61 -12.15
C THR A 97 7.19 -1.08 -11.11
N LEU A 98 7.00 -1.48 -9.86
CA LEU A 98 7.84 -1.12 -8.74
C LEU A 98 8.21 -2.39 -7.97
N GLU A 99 9.49 -2.64 -7.82
CA GLU A 99 10.00 -3.77 -7.05
C GLU A 99 9.83 -3.53 -5.53
N PRO A 100 9.91 -4.58 -4.68
CA PRO A 100 9.93 -4.39 -3.24
C PRO A 100 11.01 -3.40 -2.81
N GLY A 101 10.65 -2.50 -1.89
CA GLY A 101 11.58 -1.45 -1.44
C GLY A 101 10.91 -0.30 -0.73
N GLN A 102 11.67 0.79 -0.62
CA GLN A 102 11.27 2.03 0.04
C GLN A 102 11.40 3.20 -0.92
N TYR A 103 10.37 4.02 -1.01
CA TYR A 103 10.22 5.04 -2.04
C TYR A 103 9.54 6.29 -1.49
N GLY A 104 9.80 7.43 -2.13
CA GLY A 104 8.99 8.63 -2.00
C GLY A 104 7.90 8.66 -3.07
N PHE A 105 6.79 9.33 -2.78
CA PHE A 105 5.75 9.58 -3.78
C PHE A 105 5.11 10.96 -3.63
N GLY A 106 4.45 11.38 -4.69
CA GLY A 106 3.58 12.55 -4.67
C GLY A 106 2.62 12.60 -5.84
N PHE A 107 1.55 13.38 -5.65
CA PHE A 107 0.54 13.69 -6.66
C PHE A 107 0.67 15.15 -7.09
N LYS A 108 1.12 15.39 -8.31
CA LYS A 108 1.27 16.74 -8.86
C LYS A 108 0.86 16.75 -10.33
N ASP A 109 0.18 17.79 -10.77
CA ASP A 109 -0.14 18.06 -12.19
C ASP A 109 -0.81 16.88 -12.90
N GLY A 110 -1.77 16.22 -12.26
CA GLY A 110 -2.48 15.06 -12.81
C GLY A 110 -1.64 13.79 -12.91
N LYS A 111 -0.51 13.73 -12.21
CA LYS A 111 0.39 12.56 -12.19
C LYS A 111 0.64 12.07 -10.77
N PHE A 112 0.84 10.78 -10.64
CA PHE A 112 1.43 10.12 -9.48
C PHE A 112 2.87 9.78 -9.83
N THR A 113 3.82 10.34 -9.09
CA THR A 113 5.26 10.12 -9.29
C THR A 113 5.83 9.31 -8.14
N VAL A 114 6.62 8.29 -8.47
CA VAL A 114 7.40 7.51 -7.50
C VAL A 114 8.87 7.89 -7.67
N MET A 115 9.53 8.10 -6.53
CA MET A 115 10.93 8.53 -6.44
C MET A 115 11.72 7.54 -5.57
N ASN A 116 13.00 7.38 -5.87
CA ASN A 116 13.90 6.69 -4.94
C ASN A 116 14.20 7.60 -3.72
N VAL A 117 14.84 7.04 -2.69
CA VAL A 117 15.14 7.78 -1.44
C VAL A 117 16.11 8.94 -1.62
N ALA A 118 16.81 9.02 -2.76
CA ALA A 118 17.67 10.13 -3.14
C ALA A 118 16.93 11.23 -3.95
N SER A 119 15.59 11.17 -4.02
CA SER A 119 14.68 12.08 -4.72
C SER A 119 14.75 12.06 -6.26
N ALA A 120 15.38 11.05 -6.85
CA ALA A 120 15.31 10.85 -8.30
C ALA A 120 13.98 10.19 -8.68
N ASP A 121 13.32 10.73 -9.69
CA ASP A 121 12.07 10.19 -10.21
C ASP A 121 12.33 8.84 -10.91
N LEU A 122 11.62 7.80 -10.50
CA LEU A 122 11.68 6.48 -11.12
C LEU A 122 10.70 6.37 -12.28
N PHE A 123 9.46 6.80 -12.04
CA PHE A 123 8.42 6.90 -13.05
C PHE A 123 7.30 7.84 -12.60
N SER A 124 6.49 8.25 -13.57
CA SER A 124 5.22 8.95 -13.33
C SER A 124 4.13 8.30 -14.16
N VAL A 125 2.96 8.09 -13.56
CA VAL A 125 1.75 7.61 -14.22
C VAL A 125 0.63 8.61 -14.05
N ALA A 126 -0.38 8.57 -14.92
CA ALA A 126 -1.53 9.45 -14.79
C ALA A 126 -2.28 9.17 -13.47
N SER A 127 -2.64 10.21 -12.75
CA SER A 127 -3.57 10.13 -11.63
C SER A 127 -4.98 10.51 -12.09
N GLN A 128 -5.97 9.96 -11.42
CA GLN A 128 -7.38 10.25 -11.67
C GLN A 128 -7.95 11.09 -10.53
N ASN A 129 -9.11 11.70 -10.75
CA ASN A 129 -9.84 12.47 -9.74
C ASN A 129 -11.21 11.84 -9.51
N ASP A 130 -11.57 11.63 -8.26
CA ASP A 130 -12.89 11.12 -7.85
C ASP A 130 -13.77 12.29 -7.43
N ASP A 131 -14.47 12.88 -8.40
CA ASP A 131 -15.36 14.02 -8.18
C ASP A 131 -16.61 13.64 -7.37
N ALA A 132 -16.98 12.35 -7.36
CA ALA A 132 -18.12 11.85 -6.61
C ALA A 132 -17.84 11.69 -5.11
N MET A 133 -16.56 11.70 -4.70
CA MET A 133 -16.17 11.55 -3.30
C MET A 133 -16.61 12.77 -2.48
N LYS A 134 -17.60 12.57 -1.58
CA LYS A 134 -18.13 13.65 -0.72
C LYS A 134 -17.15 14.10 0.37
N HIS A 135 -16.45 13.15 0.99
CA HIS A 135 -15.55 13.38 2.12
C HIS A 135 -14.15 12.86 1.81
N PRO A 136 -13.30 13.69 1.17
CA PRO A 136 -11.92 13.29 0.91
C PRO A 136 -11.14 13.14 2.20
N VAL A 137 -10.29 12.11 2.26
CA VAL A 137 -9.36 11.86 3.36
C VAL A 137 -7.93 12.10 2.89
N PRO A 138 -7.00 12.44 3.77
CA PRO A 138 -5.63 12.73 3.37
C PRO A 138 -4.96 11.57 2.62
N LEU A 139 -5.13 10.33 3.11
CA LEU A 139 -4.59 9.13 2.46
C LEU A 139 -5.44 7.90 2.80
N LYS A 140 -5.73 7.05 1.80
CA LYS A 140 -6.35 5.73 2.01
C LYS A 140 -6.07 4.78 0.86
N PHE A 141 -6.12 3.48 1.15
CA PHE A 141 -6.35 2.45 0.14
C PHE A 141 -7.84 2.08 0.08
N GLU A 142 -8.31 1.76 -1.11
CA GLU A 142 -9.65 1.24 -1.35
C GLU A 142 -9.58 0.09 -2.35
N LYS A 143 -10.36 -0.98 -2.15
CA LYS A 143 -10.41 -2.10 -3.08
C LYS A 143 -11.13 -1.69 -4.38
N ASP A 144 -10.57 -2.11 -5.50
CA ASP A 144 -11.11 -1.92 -6.84
C ASP A 144 -10.99 -3.23 -7.63
N GLY A 145 -11.93 -4.15 -7.42
CA GLY A 145 -11.84 -5.51 -7.94
C GLY A 145 -10.60 -6.26 -7.41
N GLY A 146 -9.75 -6.75 -8.31
CA GLY A 146 -8.47 -7.38 -7.97
C GLY A 146 -7.30 -6.40 -7.75
N ARG A 147 -7.57 -5.10 -7.72
CA ARG A 147 -6.60 -4.02 -7.56
C ARG A 147 -6.98 -3.12 -6.39
N TYR A 148 -6.21 -2.07 -6.20
CA TYR A 148 -6.44 -1.05 -5.17
C TYR A 148 -6.35 0.35 -5.77
N ARG A 149 -7.08 1.29 -5.21
CA ARG A 149 -6.88 2.72 -5.42
C ARG A 149 -6.14 3.28 -4.22
N LEU A 150 -5.01 3.92 -4.46
CA LEU A 150 -4.33 4.76 -3.46
C LEU A 150 -4.80 6.19 -3.66
N TYR A 151 -5.53 6.70 -2.70
CA TYR A 151 -6.05 8.06 -2.69
C TYR A 151 -5.17 9.01 -1.88
N ALA A 152 -5.00 10.22 -2.40
CA ALA A 152 -4.57 11.40 -1.66
C ALA A 152 -5.60 12.52 -1.89
N GLY A 153 -6.49 12.74 -0.92
CA GLY A 153 -7.69 13.56 -1.12
C GLY A 153 -8.63 12.90 -2.13
N ARG A 154 -8.98 13.60 -3.20
CA ARG A 154 -9.76 13.07 -4.33
C ARG A 154 -8.93 12.46 -5.44
N LYS A 155 -7.63 12.74 -5.46
CA LYS A 155 -6.73 12.17 -6.48
C LYS A 155 -6.42 10.72 -6.13
N TYR A 156 -6.34 9.85 -7.13
CA TYR A 156 -5.95 8.45 -6.91
C TYR A 156 -5.16 7.87 -8.08
N VAL A 157 -4.45 6.82 -7.77
CA VAL A 157 -3.80 5.94 -8.74
C VAL A 157 -4.25 4.50 -8.49
N VAL A 158 -4.38 3.73 -9.56
CA VAL A 158 -4.70 2.30 -9.45
C VAL A 158 -3.41 1.50 -9.35
N VAL A 159 -3.35 0.60 -8.38
CA VAL A 159 -2.20 -0.26 -8.12
C VAL A 159 -2.63 -1.70 -7.86
N LYS A 160 -1.87 -2.65 -8.39
CA LYS A 160 -1.97 -4.07 -8.09
C LYS A 160 -0.78 -4.48 -7.23
N ALA A 161 -1.02 -5.21 -6.16
CA ALA A 161 0.01 -5.85 -5.33
C ALA A 161 0.04 -7.34 -5.67
N ASP A 162 1.14 -7.80 -6.24
CA ASP A 162 1.33 -9.18 -6.70
C ASP A 162 1.64 -10.15 -5.56
#